data_32dddce156563ce3a7d70e75e32b6bdf
#
_entry.id   32dddce156563ce3a7d70e75e32b6bdf
#
_cell.length_a   1.000
_cell.length_b   1.000
_cell.length_c   1.000
_cell.angle_alpha   90.00
_cell.angle_beta   90.00
_cell.angle_gamma   90.00
#
_symmetry.space_group_name_H-M   'P 1'
#
loop_
_entity.id
_entity.type
_entity.pdbx_description
1 polymer ?
#
loop_
_entity_poly.entity_id
_entity_poly.type
_entity_poly.pdbx_seq_one_letter_code
_entity_poly.pdbx_strand_id
1 'polypeptide(L)'
;MILFDRLVNPFILQYASSQTKVINVGKKPYCKHIQQEEINQKIVEAANQYQCVVRLKGGDPAIFGRITEEVQTLENHHIHYEIVPGVTSASAAVATMNMGLTMRSIAPSVTFSTGHFKDSVNHDTDIRNLINGGTLAIYMGVKRLGQIIKQIESYTNEDYPIAIVFNASCYNEKIVIGYLSTIEEQLVSQQLEGHPGICILGNILDDINRTLLNNNKNDKGNLYLIKGDKERAIAKAEALYDEGIQCLIDFDHSYHISQQNVYNEMIKHKSIKTIYV
;
A
#
# COMPACT_ATOMS: atom_id res chain seq x y z
N MET A 1 10.34 -6.62 -18.58
CA MET A 1 8.96 -7.04 -18.19
C MET A 1 8.70 -6.67 -16.74
N ILE A 2 7.46 -6.33 -16.35
CA ILE A 2 7.09 -6.02 -14.96
C ILE A 2 6.00 -6.97 -14.49
N LEU A 3 6.22 -7.63 -13.34
CA LEU A 3 5.23 -8.40 -12.60
C LEU A 3 4.86 -7.62 -11.34
N PHE A 4 3.61 -7.19 -11.17
CA PHE A 4 3.22 -6.29 -10.07
C PHE A 4 2.05 -6.82 -9.25
N ASP A 5 2.04 -6.46 -7.96
CA ASP A 5 0.98 -6.81 -7.03
C ASP A 5 -0.22 -5.86 -7.13
N ARG A 6 -1.38 -6.32 -6.67
CA ARG A 6 -2.64 -5.54 -6.69
C ARG A 6 -2.57 -4.20 -5.94
N LEU A 7 -1.77 -4.12 -4.88
CA LEU A 7 -1.65 -2.92 -4.04
C LEU A 7 -0.54 -1.97 -4.49
N VAL A 8 0.13 -2.28 -5.59
CA VAL A 8 1.05 -1.34 -6.23
C VAL A 8 0.24 -0.16 -6.76
N ASN A 9 0.69 1.06 -6.47
CA ASN A 9 0.11 2.25 -7.06
C ASN A 9 0.29 2.22 -8.58
N PRO A 10 -0.79 2.13 -9.38
CA PRO A 10 -0.66 1.97 -10.83
C PRO A 10 -0.01 3.17 -11.53
N PHE A 11 0.02 4.36 -10.89
CA PHE A 11 0.73 5.52 -11.42
C PHE A 11 2.22 5.23 -11.67
N ILE A 12 2.86 4.42 -10.84
CA ILE A 12 4.29 4.08 -11.01
C ILE A 12 4.56 3.30 -12.31
N LEU A 13 3.58 2.58 -12.85
CA LEU A 13 3.74 1.85 -14.10
C LEU A 13 3.94 2.77 -15.31
N GLN A 14 3.59 4.05 -15.20
CA GLN A 14 3.76 5.06 -16.24
C GLN A 14 5.23 5.45 -16.47
N TYR A 15 6.12 5.13 -15.52
CA TYR A 15 7.57 5.30 -15.70
C TYR A 15 8.19 4.20 -16.58
N ALA A 16 7.48 3.10 -16.81
CA ALA A 16 7.92 2.06 -17.69
C ALA A 16 7.90 2.52 -19.15
N SER A 17 8.78 1.95 -19.98
CA SER A 17 8.71 2.18 -21.43
C SER A 17 7.38 1.68 -22.00
N SER A 18 6.85 2.34 -23.02
CA SER A 18 5.58 2.00 -23.66
C SER A 18 5.51 0.55 -24.14
N GLN A 19 6.64 -0.06 -24.50
CA GLN A 19 6.73 -1.44 -24.98
C GLN A 19 6.93 -2.45 -23.85
N THR A 20 7.01 -2.02 -22.61
CA THR A 20 7.18 -2.92 -21.47
C THR A 20 5.91 -3.73 -21.23
N LYS A 21 6.05 -5.06 -21.26
CA LYS A 21 4.95 -5.95 -20.85
C LYS A 21 4.75 -5.85 -19.34
N VAL A 22 3.51 -5.63 -18.89
CA VAL A 22 3.14 -5.59 -17.46
C VAL A 22 2.11 -6.68 -17.17
N ILE A 23 2.27 -7.39 -16.05
CA ILE A 23 1.34 -8.44 -15.61
C ILE A 23 1.01 -8.23 -14.16
N ASN A 24 -0.29 -8.10 -13.87
CA ASN A 24 -0.78 -8.12 -12.50
C ASN A 24 -0.80 -9.57 -12.00
N VAL A 25 0.03 -9.86 -11.01
CA VAL A 25 0.11 -11.17 -10.33
C VAL A 25 -0.61 -11.16 -8.98
N GLY A 26 -1.19 -10.01 -8.58
CA GLY A 26 -1.97 -9.87 -7.37
C GLY A 26 -3.30 -10.62 -7.43
N LYS A 27 -3.80 -11.02 -6.28
CA LYS A 27 -5.08 -11.75 -6.15
C LYS A 27 -6.24 -10.90 -6.66
N LYS A 28 -7.00 -11.39 -7.65
CA LYS A 28 -8.26 -10.77 -8.04
C LYS A 28 -9.35 -11.08 -7.01
N PRO A 29 -10.17 -10.09 -6.59
CA PRO A 29 -11.37 -10.36 -5.80
C PRO A 29 -12.25 -11.37 -6.55
N TYR A 30 -12.80 -12.35 -5.85
CA TYR A 30 -13.75 -13.35 -6.37
C TYR A 30 -13.21 -14.34 -7.42
N CYS A 31 -11.91 -14.35 -7.74
CA CYS A 31 -11.29 -15.38 -8.57
C CYS A 31 -10.49 -16.38 -7.72
N LYS A 32 -10.24 -17.61 -8.25
CA LYS A 32 -9.32 -18.56 -7.62
C LYS A 32 -8.06 -17.83 -7.18
N HIS A 33 -7.68 -17.98 -5.92
CA HIS A 33 -6.46 -17.39 -5.39
C HIS A 33 -5.27 -17.89 -6.21
N ILE A 34 -4.53 -16.97 -6.82
CA ILE A 34 -3.20 -17.28 -7.32
C ILE A 34 -2.36 -17.70 -6.11
N GLN A 35 -1.90 -18.95 -6.10
CA GLN A 35 -1.03 -19.45 -5.04
C GLN A 35 0.36 -18.82 -5.20
N GLN A 36 1.14 -18.79 -4.12
CA GLN A 36 2.49 -18.21 -4.19
C GLN A 36 3.36 -18.98 -5.17
N GLU A 37 3.19 -20.28 -5.25
CA GLU A 37 3.88 -21.17 -6.18
C GLU A 37 3.65 -20.78 -7.65
N GLU A 38 2.41 -20.38 -7.98
CA GLU A 38 2.06 -19.90 -9.33
C GLU A 38 2.73 -18.55 -9.65
N ILE A 39 2.83 -17.64 -8.64
CA ILE A 39 3.56 -16.39 -8.79
C ILE A 39 5.05 -16.68 -9.00
N ASN A 40 5.64 -17.55 -8.20
CA ASN A 40 7.03 -17.94 -8.28
C ASN A 40 7.35 -18.54 -9.66
N GLN A 41 6.49 -19.43 -10.16
CA GLN A 41 6.65 -19.99 -11.50
C GLN A 41 6.62 -18.91 -12.59
N LYS A 42 5.69 -17.95 -12.51
CA LYS A 42 5.64 -16.83 -13.46
C LYS A 42 6.90 -15.95 -13.43
N ILE A 43 7.52 -15.79 -12.27
CA ILE A 43 8.79 -15.06 -12.15
C ILE A 43 9.89 -15.82 -12.88
N VAL A 44 10.00 -17.14 -12.69
CA VAL A 44 10.98 -17.99 -13.36
C VAL A 44 10.77 -17.98 -14.88
N GLU A 45 9.53 -18.17 -15.34
CA GLU A 45 9.19 -18.12 -16.76
C GLU A 45 9.57 -16.78 -17.40
N ALA A 46 9.29 -15.68 -16.69
CA ALA A 46 9.65 -14.34 -17.13
C ALA A 46 11.17 -14.16 -17.21
N ALA A 47 11.92 -14.61 -16.21
CA ALA A 47 13.37 -14.49 -16.17
C ALA A 47 14.06 -15.28 -17.30
N ASN A 48 13.47 -16.40 -17.73
CA ASN A 48 13.96 -17.16 -18.88
C ASN A 48 13.66 -16.53 -20.25
N GLN A 49 12.70 -15.59 -20.31
CA GLN A 49 12.26 -14.96 -21.57
C GLN A 49 12.74 -13.53 -21.75
N TYR A 50 13.02 -12.82 -20.66
CA TYR A 50 13.33 -11.39 -20.67
C TYR A 50 14.68 -11.12 -20.00
N GLN A 51 15.47 -10.27 -20.60
CA GLN A 51 16.77 -9.86 -20.06
C GLN A 51 16.65 -9.13 -18.71
N CYS A 52 15.57 -8.37 -18.51
CA CYS A 52 15.28 -7.66 -17.27
C CYS A 52 13.83 -7.90 -16.86
N VAL A 53 13.65 -8.41 -15.65
CA VAL A 53 12.35 -8.64 -15.03
C VAL A 53 12.27 -7.89 -13.72
N VAL A 54 11.26 -7.04 -13.58
CA VAL A 54 11.00 -6.31 -12.34
C VAL A 54 9.81 -6.94 -11.63
N ARG A 55 10.02 -7.47 -10.42
CA ARG A 55 8.98 -7.91 -9.51
C ARG A 55 8.60 -6.73 -8.61
N LEU A 56 7.55 -5.99 -8.98
CA LEU A 56 7.14 -4.77 -8.31
C LEU A 56 6.13 -5.07 -7.19
N LYS A 57 6.45 -4.68 -5.98
CA LYS A 57 5.66 -4.91 -4.75
C LYS A 57 5.15 -3.58 -4.18
N GLY A 58 4.00 -3.62 -3.50
CA GLY A 58 3.43 -2.44 -2.85
C GLY A 58 4.06 -2.21 -1.48
N GLY A 59 5.13 -1.42 -1.40
CA GLY A 59 5.88 -1.13 -0.19
C GLY A 59 7.27 -1.75 -0.19
N ASP A 60 7.86 -1.97 0.99
CA ASP A 60 9.13 -2.67 1.12
C ASP A 60 8.96 -4.18 0.90
N PRO A 61 9.70 -4.81 -0.02
CA PRO A 61 9.58 -6.23 -0.28
C PRO A 61 9.94 -7.12 0.93
N ALA A 62 10.78 -6.63 1.84
CA ALA A 62 11.21 -7.35 3.03
C ALA A 62 10.17 -7.35 4.17
N ILE A 63 9.17 -6.45 4.13
CA ILE A 63 8.16 -6.32 5.19
C ILE A 63 6.83 -6.93 4.73
N PHE A 64 6.50 -8.12 5.23
CA PHE A 64 5.30 -8.92 4.88
C PHE A 64 5.10 -9.16 3.38
N GLY A 65 6.17 -9.01 2.59
CA GLY A 65 6.16 -9.13 1.13
C GLY A 65 6.43 -10.53 0.59
N ARG A 66 6.63 -11.55 1.43
CA ARG A 66 6.95 -12.94 1.06
C ARG A 66 8.20 -13.06 0.17
N ILE A 67 9.14 -12.13 0.28
CA ILE A 67 10.34 -12.07 -0.57
C ILE A 67 11.21 -13.33 -0.44
N THR A 68 11.29 -13.91 0.76
CA THR A 68 12.10 -15.12 1.01
C THR A 68 11.66 -16.30 0.13
N GLU A 69 10.36 -16.47 -0.09
CA GLU A 69 9.82 -17.56 -0.92
C GLU A 69 10.12 -17.33 -2.40
N GLU A 70 10.06 -16.08 -2.86
CA GLU A 70 10.41 -15.69 -4.23
C GLU A 70 11.92 -15.87 -4.47
N VAL A 71 12.77 -15.42 -3.54
CA VAL A 71 14.23 -15.56 -3.58
C VAL A 71 14.65 -17.04 -3.61
N GLN A 72 14.10 -17.85 -2.70
CA GLN A 72 14.40 -19.28 -2.66
C GLN A 72 14.09 -19.98 -4.00
N THR A 73 13.00 -19.55 -4.65
CA THR A 73 12.64 -20.09 -5.98
C THR A 73 13.66 -19.67 -7.03
N LEU A 74 14.11 -18.42 -7.04
CA LEU A 74 15.11 -17.92 -7.98
C LEU A 74 16.46 -18.63 -7.80
N GLU A 75 16.90 -18.83 -6.56
CA GLU A 75 18.13 -19.56 -6.21
C GLU A 75 18.09 -21.01 -6.69
N ASN A 76 16.95 -21.70 -6.47
CA ASN A 76 16.77 -23.08 -6.94
C ASN A 76 16.84 -23.22 -8.47
N HIS A 77 16.57 -22.13 -9.20
CA HIS A 77 16.66 -22.08 -10.67
C HIS A 77 17.92 -21.39 -11.17
N HIS A 78 18.86 -21.07 -10.29
CA HIS A 78 20.11 -20.38 -10.61
C HIS A 78 19.91 -19.04 -11.35
N ILE A 79 18.84 -18.31 -11.00
CA ILE A 79 18.51 -17.02 -11.58
C ILE A 79 19.09 -15.93 -10.68
N HIS A 80 19.88 -15.03 -11.29
CA HIS A 80 20.43 -13.88 -10.59
C HIS A 80 19.34 -12.88 -10.24
N TYR A 81 19.37 -12.30 -9.04
CA TYR A 81 18.41 -11.31 -8.56
C TYR A 81 19.08 -10.24 -7.70
N GLU A 82 18.38 -9.12 -7.55
CA GLU A 82 18.70 -8.04 -6.64
C GLU A 82 17.41 -7.64 -5.89
N ILE A 83 17.53 -7.36 -4.60
CA ILE A 83 16.43 -6.83 -3.79
C ILE A 83 16.64 -5.33 -3.62
N VAL A 84 15.74 -4.55 -4.20
CA VAL A 84 15.73 -3.10 -4.03
C VAL A 84 14.84 -2.76 -2.84
N PRO A 85 15.34 -2.13 -1.77
CA PRO A 85 14.54 -1.75 -0.62
C PRO A 85 13.51 -0.68 -1.01
N GLY A 86 12.40 -0.65 -0.28
CA GLY A 86 11.30 0.28 -0.52
C GLY A 86 10.84 0.97 0.77
N VAL A 87 9.86 1.85 0.64
CA VAL A 87 9.20 2.49 1.78
C VAL A 87 8.05 1.60 2.24
N THR A 88 8.14 1.05 3.45
CA THR A 88 7.07 0.23 4.00
C THR A 88 5.81 1.05 4.32
N SER A 89 4.63 0.42 4.24
CA SER A 89 3.34 1.10 4.43
C SER A 89 3.22 1.84 5.76
N ALA A 90 3.82 1.34 6.84
CA ALA A 90 3.83 2.04 8.13
C ALA A 90 4.59 3.36 8.06
N SER A 91 5.77 3.39 7.42
CA SER A 91 6.54 4.62 7.24
C SER A 91 5.84 5.61 6.30
N ALA A 92 5.21 5.10 5.23
CA ALA A 92 4.42 5.94 4.34
C ALA A 92 3.21 6.56 5.08
N ALA A 93 2.50 5.78 5.89
CA ALA A 93 1.34 6.24 6.65
C ALA A 93 1.68 7.35 7.64
N VAL A 94 2.75 7.21 8.40
CA VAL A 94 3.13 8.27 9.37
C VAL A 94 3.69 9.50 8.67
N ALA A 95 4.34 9.34 7.52
CA ALA A 95 4.80 10.48 6.71
C ALA A 95 3.63 11.34 6.23
N THR A 96 2.51 10.73 5.81
CA THR A 96 1.31 11.48 5.42
C THR A 96 0.63 12.18 6.61
N MET A 97 0.88 11.71 7.82
CA MET A 97 0.45 12.35 9.08
C MET A 97 1.46 13.36 9.63
N ASN A 98 2.57 13.62 8.91
CA ASN A 98 3.66 14.51 9.33
C ASN A 98 4.30 14.11 10.69
N MET A 99 4.45 12.81 10.92
CA MET A 99 5.03 12.27 12.15
C MET A 99 5.98 11.11 11.89
N GLY A 100 6.67 10.65 12.94
CA GLY A 100 7.48 9.44 12.91
C GLY A 100 6.76 8.24 13.54
N LEU A 101 7.30 7.03 13.35
CA LEU A 101 6.87 5.82 14.09
C LEU A 101 7.48 5.75 15.50
N THR A 102 8.51 6.54 15.75
CA THR A 102 9.17 6.62 17.06
C THR A 102 9.34 8.07 17.48
N MET A 103 9.25 8.31 18.78
CA MET A 103 9.46 9.63 19.37
C MET A 103 10.22 9.49 20.68
N ARG A 104 11.27 10.31 20.85
CA ARG A 104 12.08 10.29 22.08
C ARG A 104 11.19 10.55 23.29
N SER A 105 11.35 9.77 24.32
CA SER A 105 10.63 9.85 25.61
C SER A 105 9.12 9.49 25.56
N ILE A 106 8.52 9.27 24.39
CA ILE A 106 7.11 8.88 24.24
C ILE A 106 7.03 7.46 23.67
N ALA A 107 7.62 7.22 22.50
CA ALA A 107 7.57 5.93 21.81
C ALA A 107 8.97 5.55 21.30
N PRO A 108 9.82 4.96 22.18
CA PRO A 108 11.22 4.66 21.84
C PRO A 108 11.38 3.47 20.90
N SER A 109 10.30 2.68 20.69
CA SER A 109 10.32 1.47 19.87
C SER A 109 9.09 1.38 18.96
N VAL A 110 9.21 0.57 17.90
CA VAL A 110 8.11 0.23 17.02
C VAL A 110 8.09 -1.28 16.76
N THR A 111 6.91 -1.86 16.81
CA THR A 111 6.68 -3.25 16.41
C THR A 111 5.85 -3.28 15.12
N PHE A 112 6.33 -4.01 14.11
CA PHE A 112 5.57 -4.35 12.92
C PHE A 112 4.91 -5.71 13.13
N SER A 113 3.59 -5.75 13.12
CA SER A 113 2.80 -6.96 13.30
C SER A 113 1.84 -7.18 12.14
N THR A 114 1.30 -8.38 12.04
CA THR A 114 0.31 -8.74 11.02
C THR A 114 -1.03 -9.07 11.65
N GLY A 115 -2.12 -8.55 11.09
CA GLY A 115 -3.47 -8.96 11.45
C GLY A 115 -3.88 -10.35 10.91
N HIS A 116 -3.02 -11.01 10.13
CA HIS A 116 -3.21 -12.40 9.72
C HIS A 116 -2.64 -13.37 10.78
N PHE A 117 -3.38 -13.55 11.84
CA PHE A 117 -3.07 -14.56 12.85
C PHE A 117 -3.50 -15.94 12.34
N LYS A 118 -2.59 -16.90 12.36
CA LYS A 118 -2.98 -18.31 12.49
C LYS A 118 -3.37 -18.48 13.96
N ASP A 119 -4.47 -19.18 14.22
CA ASP A 119 -5.06 -19.35 15.57
C ASP A 119 -4.11 -19.91 16.64
N SER A 120 -2.87 -20.25 16.27
CA SER A 120 -1.82 -20.81 17.11
C SER A 120 -0.65 -19.86 17.43
N VAL A 121 -0.64 -18.63 16.92
CA VAL A 121 0.47 -17.69 17.17
C VAL A 121 0.06 -16.70 18.26
N ASN A 122 0.77 -16.74 19.38
CA ASN A 122 0.60 -15.80 20.47
C ASN A 122 1.31 -14.48 20.16
N HIS A 123 0.55 -13.37 20.09
CA HIS A 123 1.06 -12.02 19.84
C HIS A 123 1.32 -11.22 21.12
N ASP A 124 1.46 -11.88 22.25
CA ASP A 124 1.70 -11.26 23.56
C ASP A 124 2.86 -10.25 23.53
N THR A 125 3.92 -10.58 22.79
CA THR A 125 5.10 -9.71 22.69
C THR A 125 4.79 -8.38 22.01
N ASP A 126 3.96 -8.39 20.96
CA ASP A 126 3.59 -7.19 20.20
C ASP A 126 2.76 -6.23 21.05
N ILE A 127 1.77 -6.79 21.78
CA ILE A 127 0.91 -6.03 22.69
C ILE A 127 1.70 -5.54 23.91
N ARG A 128 2.62 -6.34 24.45
CA ARG A 128 3.49 -5.91 25.56
C ARG A 128 4.37 -4.72 25.17
N ASN A 129 4.87 -4.68 23.93
CA ASN A 129 5.62 -3.51 23.47
C ASN A 129 4.75 -2.25 23.42
N LEU A 130 3.50 -2.35 22.98
CA LEU A 130 2.53 -1.24 23.01
C LEU A 130 2.31 -0.75 24.46
N ILE A 131 2.02 -1.66 25.39
CA ILE A 131 1.81 -1.36 26.81
C ILE A 131 3.04 -0.69 27.46
N ASN A 132 4.23 -1.07 27.02
CA ASN A 132 5.49 -0.48 27.48
C ASN A 132 5.85 0.84 26.76
N GLY A 133 4.89 1.48 26.09
CA GLY A 133 5.05 2.77 25.44
C GLY A 133 5.61 2.72 24.03
N GLY A 134 5.70 1.55 23.40
CA GLY A 134 6.08 1.43 21.99
C GLY A 134 4.92 1.73 21.03
N THR A 135 5.25 1.95 19.78
CA THR A 135 4.26 2.03 18.69
C THR A 135 4.00 0.63 18.12
N LEU A 136 2.73 0.31 17.87
CA LEU A 136 2.33 -0.93 17.19
C LEU A 136 1.76 -0.60 15.81
N ALA A 137 2.44 -1.08 14.76
CA ALA A 137 1.98 -0.93 13.38
C ALA A 137 1.48 -2.29 12.85
N ILE A 138 0.17 -2.39 12.56
CA ILE A 138 -0.46 -3.64 12.18
C ILE A 138 -0.82 -3.65 10.70
N TYR A 139 -0.16 -4.51 9.95
CA TYR A 139 -0.42 -4.78 8.54
C TYR A 139 -1.57 -5.77 8.40
N MET A 140 -2.40 -5.59 7.37
CA MET A 140 -3.54 -6.48 7.08
C MET A 140 -4.54 -6.62 8.25
N GLY A 141 -4.56 -5.64 9.18
CA GLY A 141 -5.34 -5.68 10.42
C GLY A 141 -6.79 -5.24 10.27
N VAL A 142 -7.14 -4.39 9.29
CA VAL A 142 -8.46 -3.72 9.23
C VAL A 142 -9.63 -4.71 9.23
N LYS A 143 -9.54 -5.83 8.50
CA LYS A 143 -10.60 -6.85 8.47
C LYS A 143 -10.80 -7.63 9.78
N ARG A 144 -9.82 -7.57 10.66
CA ARG A 144 -9.83 -8.28 11.95
C ARG A 144 -9.71 -7.32 13.13
N LEU A 145 -10.00 -6.04 12.88
CA LEU A 145 -9.79 -4.98 13.86
C LEU A 145 -10.47 -5.28 15.19
N GLY A 146 -11.73 -5.69 15.19
CA GLY A 146 -12.45 -6.06 16.42
C GLY A 146 -11.84 -7.23 17.18
N GLN A 147 -11.19 -8.19 16.50
CA GLN A 147 -10.45 -9.28 17.17
C GLN A 147 -9.16 -8.75 17.81
N ILE A 148 -8.46 -7.84 17.12
CA ILE A 148 -7.24 -7.19 17.60
C ILE A 148 -7.56 -6.34 18.82
N ILE A 149 -8.62 -5.55 18.78
CA ILE A 149 -9.07 -4.72 19.91
C ILE A 149 -9.34 -5.58 21.13
N LYS A 150 -10.15 -6.64 21.00
CA LYS A 150 -10.46 -7.57 22.11
C LYS A 150 -9.20 -8.22 22.68
N GLN A 151 -8.21 -8.51 21.83
CA GLN A 151 -6.95 -9.07 22.30
C GLN A 151 -6.16 -8.03 23.10
N ILE A 152 -6.09 -6.77 22.66
CA ILE A 152 -5.44 -5.70 23.43
C ILE A 152 -6.16 -5.48 24.76
N GLU A 153 -7.48 -5.41 24.77
CA GLU A 153 -8.31 -5.26 25.96
C GLU A 153 -8.13 -6.39 26.99
N SER A 154 -7.72 -7.59 26.54
CA SER A 154 -7.42 -8.69 27.46
C SER A 154 -6.10 -8.47 28.25
N TYR A 155 -5.26 -7.55 27.85
CA TYR A 155 -3.97 -7.23 28.50
C TYR A 155 -4.00 -5.91 29.28
N THR A 156 -4.91 -5.00 28.94
CA THR A 156 -4.94 -3.65 29.51
C THR A 156 -6.34 -3.05 29.42
N ASN A 157 -6.67 -2.15 30.36
CA ASN A 157 -7.90 -1.34 30.31
C ASN A 157 -7.65 0.03 29.67
N GLU A 158 -6.47 0.29 29.13
CA GLU A 158 -6.13 1.56 28.50
C GLU A 158 -6.75 1.64 27.11
N ASP A 159 -7.43 2.75 26.82
CA ASP A 159 -8.04 3.02 25.53
C ASP A 159 -7.03 3.74 24.62
N TYR A 160 -6.19 2.96 23.92
CA TYR A 160 -5.11 3.50 23.10
C TYR A 160 -5.63 4.27 21.90
N PRO A 161 -4.97 5.39 21.55
CA PRO A 161 -5.21 6.07 20.29
C PRO A 161 -4.76 5.20 19.11
N ILE A 162 -5.56 5.23 18.04
CA ILE A 162 -5.35 4.48 16.81
C ILE A 162 -5.56 5.39 15.60
N ALA A 163 -4.69 5.27 14.61
CA ALA A 163 -4.87 5.82 13.28
C ALA A 163 -4.90 4.69 12.25
N ILE A 164 -5.86 4.74 11.33
CA ILE A 164 -5.92 3.82 10.20
C ILE A 164 -5.76 4.63 8.92
N VAL A 165 -4.70 4.32 8.17
CA VAL A 165 -4.38 5.00 6.92
C VAL A 165 -4.66 4.03 5.76
N PHE A 166 -5.63 4.41 4.93
CA PHE A 166 -6.02 3.69 3.72
C PHE A 166 -5.32 4.30 2.53
N ASN A 167 -4.81 3.46 1.63
CA ASN A 167 -4.14 3.87 0.40
C ASN A 167 -3.06 4.93 0.64
N ALA A 168 -2.23 4.76 1.68
CA ALA A 168 -1.14 5.68 2.01
C ALA A 168 -0.32 6.04 0.77
N SER A 169 -0.04 7.34 0.59
CA SER A 169 0.67 7.91 -0.57
C SER A 169 -0.08 7.78 -1.92
N CYS A 170 -1.35 7.38 -1.93
CA CYS A 170 -2.15 7.34 -3.14
C CYS A 170 -3.10 8.56 -3.22
N TYR A 171 -3.52 8.90 -4.44
CA TYR A 171 -4.45 10.02 -4.69
C TYR A 171 -5.77 9.92 -3.90
N ASN A 172 -6.18 8.71 -3.52
CA ASN A 172 -7.39 8.40 -2.77
C ASN A 172 -7.09 8.00 -1.31
N GLU A 173 -6.02 8.52 -0.76
CA GLU A 173 -5.67 8.33 0.65
C GLU A 173 -6.78 8.81 1.57
N LYS A 174 -7.05 8.04 2.63
CA LYS A 174 -7.94 8.41 3.71
C LYS A 174 -7.33 8.06 5.06
N ILE A 175 -7.50 8.93 6.04
CA ILE A 175 -7.00 8.75 7.39
C ILE A 175 -8.18 8.82 8.36
N VAL A 176 -8.31 7.80 9.20
CA VAL A 176 -9.30 7.76 10.29
C VAL A 176 -8.54 7.67 11.60
N ILE A 177 -8.82 8.60 12.53
CA ILE A 177 -8.16 8.64 13.84
C ILE A 177 -9.23 8.59 14.92
N GLY A 178 -9.00 7.75 15.91
CA GLY A 178 -9.90 7.55 17.05
C GLY A 178 -9.16 6.86 18.19
N TYR A 179 -9.93 6.22 19.02
CA TYR A 179 -9.46 5.32 20.08
C TYR A 179 -9.96 3.92 19.83
N LEU A 180 -9.40 2.92 20.48
CA LEU A 180 -9.83 1.52 20.32
C LEU A 180 -11.34 1.38 20.52
N SER A 181 -11.91 2.09 21.49
CA SER A 181 -13.34 2.08 21.80
C SER A 181 -14.25 2.67 20.72
N THR A 182 -13.73 3.53 19.82
CA THR A 182 -14.56 4.31 18.87
C THR A 182 -14.24 4.03 17.40
N ILE A 183 -13.11 3.43 17.10
CA ILE A 183 -12.60 3.34 15.74
C ILE A 183 -13.48 2.47 14.82
N GLU A 184 -14.06 1.38 15.34
CA GLU A 184 -14.92 0.50 14.52
C GLU A 184 -16.18 1.24 14.06
N GLU A 185 -16.84 2.00 14.93
CA GLU A 185 -18.00 2.81 14.57
C GLU A 185 -17.67 3.86 13.52
N GLN A 186 -16.50 4.51 13.64
CA GLN A 186 -16.03 5.48 12.64
C GLN A 186 -15.80 4.83 11.28
N LEU A 187 -15.27 3.59 11.22
CA LEU A 187 -15.09 2.88 9.96
C LEU A 187 -16.42 2.51 9.31
N VAL A 188 -17.39 2.05 10.10
CA VAL A 188 -18.76 1.74 9.64
C VAL A 188 -19.39 3.00 9.04
N SER A 189 -19.37 4.12 9.77
CA SER A 189 -19.98 5.37 9.33
C SER A 189 -19.41 5.92 8.02
N GLN A 190 -18.14 5.61 7.73
CA GLN A 190 -17.42 6.01 6.51
C GLN A 190 -17.38 4.92 5.42
N GLN A 191 -18.00 3.76 5.65
CA GLN A 191 -18.00 2.61 4.74
C GLN A 191 -16.59 2.12 4.36
N LEU A 192 -15.67 2.12 5.33
CA LEU A 192 -14.26 1.76 5.13
C LEU A 192 -13.89 0.38 5.66
N GLU A 193 -14.85 -0.36 6.22
CA GLU A 193 -14.59 -1.69 6.76
C GLU A 193 -14.04 -2.62 5.67
N GLY A 194 -12.98 -3.31 6.02
CA GLY A 194 -12.37 -4.31 5.13
C GLY A 194 -11.60 -3.75 3.94
N HIS A 195 -11.49 -2.42 3.80
CA HIS A 195 -10.56 -1.82 2.84
C HIS A 195 -9.11 -2.05 3.26
N PRO A 196 -8.16 -2.14 2.30
CA PRO A 196 -6.74 -2.28 2.63
C PRO A 196 -6.22 -1.01 3.29
N GLY A 197 -5.71 -1.14 4.52
CA GLY A 197 -5.14 -0.06 5.31
C GLY A 197 -4.11 -0.57 6.29
N ILE A 198 -3.33 0.36 6.83
CA ILE A 198 -2.37 0.13 7.91
C ILE A 198 -2.91 0.74 9.21
N CYS A 199 -2.87 -0.02 10.31
CA CYS A 199 -3.26 0.50 11.62
C CYS A 199 -2.00 0.87 12.39
N ILE A 200 -1.96 2.08 12.95
CA ILE A 200 -0.90 2.58 13.82
C ILE A 200 -1.52 2.84 15.20
N LEU A 201 -0.95 2.27 16.24
CA LEU A 201 -1.44 2.37 17.62
C LEU A 201 -0.33 2.85 18.55
N GLY A 202 -0.71 3.62 19.58
CA GLY A 202 0.18 4.04 20.66
C GLY A 202 0.14 5.53 20.93
N ASN A 203 0.67 5.92 22.09
CA ASN A 203 0.62 7.30 22.62
C ASN A 203 1.35 8.32 21.73
N ILE A 204 2.11 7.85 20.73
CA ILE A 204 2.68 8.70 19.68
C ILE A 204 1.58 9.48 18.90
N LEU A 205 0.34 9.01 18.94
CA LEU A 205 -0.79 9.61 18.26
C LEU A 205 -1.52 10.70 19.07
N ASP A 206 -1.20 10.89 20.36
CA ASP A 206 -1.91 11.82 21.24
C ASP A 206 -1.78 13.28 20.78
N ASP A 207 -0.61 13.67 20.29
CA ASP A 207 -0.30 15.03 19.86
C ASP A 207 -0.60 15.32 18.39
N ILE A 208 -1.30 14.42 17.69
CA ILE A 208 -1.63 14.65 16.28
C ILE A 208 -2.53 15.88 16.14
N ASN A 209 -2.05 16.88 15.41
CA ASN A 209 -2.86 18.02 15.03
C ASN A 209 -3.93 17.59 14.01
N ARG A 210 -5.12 17.23 14.53
CA ARG A 210 -6.27 16.76 13.73
C ARG A 210 -6.72 17.75 12.66
N THR A 211 -6.37 19.02 12.79
CA THR A 211 -6.71 20.08 11.83
C THR A 211 -5.93 19.90 10.51
N LEU A 212 -4.71 19.36 10.56
CA LEU A 212 -3.90 19.11 9.38
C LEU A 212 -4.38 17.87 8.57
N LEU A 213 -5.13 16.96 9.20
CA LEU A 213 -5.60 15.73 8.58
C LEU A 213 -6.89 15.89 7.78
N ASN A 214 -7.61 17.02 7.95
CA ASN A 214 -8.87 17.29 7.25
C ASN A 214 -8.71 17.67 5.77
N ASN A 215 -7.47 17.75 5.27
CA ASN A 215 -7.20 17.86 3.84
C ASN A 215 -7.35 16.47 3.17
N ASN A 216 -8.54 15.90 3.26
CA ASN A 216 -8.88 14.70 2.48
C ASN A 216 -8.71 15.03 0.99
N LYS A 217 -7.70 14.45 0.38
CA LYS A 217 -7.53 14.43 -1.07
C LYS A 217 -8.75 13.72 -1.65
N ASN A 218 -9.77 14.49 -2.02
CA ASN A 218 -10.99 13.93 -2.58
C ASN A 218 -10.77 13.62 -4.05
N ASP A 219 -10.81 12.34 -4.41
CA ASP A 219 -11.02 11.94 -5.81
C ASP A 219 -12.38 12.45 -6.24
N LYS A 220 -12.40 13.49 -7.07
CA LYS A 220 -13.62 14.07 -7.63
C LYS A 220 -14.23 13.20 -8.74
N GLY A 221 -13.78 11.95 -8.88
CA GLY A 221 -14.26 11.03 -9.94
C GLY A 221 -13.77 11.36 -11.35
N ASN A 222 -13.00 12.44 -11.53
CA ASN A 222 -12.41 12.81 -12.81
C ASN A 222 -11.04 12.15 -12.98
N LEU A 223 -10.78 11.68 -14.19
CA LEU A 223 -9.46 11.21 -14.62
C LEU A 223 -8.93 12.19 -15.65
N TYR A 224 -7.68 12.62 -15.49
CA TYR A 224 -7.02 13.48 -16.46
C TYR A 224 -6.10 12.66 -17.35
N LEU A 225 -6.18 12.89 -18.67
CA LEU A 225 -5.25 12.36 -19.66
C LEU A 225 -4.30 13.48 -20.07
N ILE A 226 -3.02 13.32 -19.78
CA ILE A 226 -1.99 14.31 -20.10
C ILE A 226 -1.30 13.90 -21.40
N LYS A 227 -1.30 14.81 -22.39
CA LYS A 227 -0.72 14.60 -23.71
C LYS A 227 0.38 15.61 -23.98
N GLY A 228 1.49 15.17 -24.55
CA GLY A 228 2.56 16.05 -25.01
C GLY A 228 3.95 15.47 -24.78
N ASP A 229 4.92 16.37 -24.58
CA ASP A 229 6.31 15.99 -24.31
C ASP A 229 6.42 15.16 -23.03
N LYS A 230 7.25 14.12 -23.08
CA LYS A 230 7.36 13.12 -21.99
C LYS A 230 7.71 13.77 -20.65
N GLU A 231 8.71 14.63 -20.62
CA GLU A 231 9.20 15.21 -19.35
C GLU A 231 8.16 16.17 -18.76
N ARG A 232 7.55 17.00 -19.61
CA ARG A 232 6.48 17.92 -19.22
C ARG A 232 5.24 17.16 -18.75
N ALA A 233 4.88 16.08 -19.44
CA ALA A 233 3.72 15.28 -19.10
C ALA A 233 3.93 14.58 -17.74
N ILE A 234 5.12 14.04 -17.46
CA ILE A 234 5.46 13.46 -16.14
C ILE A 234 5.37 14.54 -15.06
N ALA A 235 6.04 15.68 -15.23
CA ALA A 235 6.03 16.75 -14.24
C ALA A 235 4.61 17.27 -13.95
N LYS A 236 3.76 17.40 -14.99
CA LYS A 236 2.36 17.79 -14.82
C LYS A 236 1.56 16.72 -14.10
N ALA A 237 1.80 15.43 -14.41
CA ALA A 237 1.12 14.33 -13.77
C ALA A 237 1.49 14.24 -12.28
N GLU A 238 2.75 14.42 -11.93
CA GLU A 238 3.22 14.43 -10.53
C GLU A 238 2.58 15.57 -9.74
N ALA A 239 2.57 16.79 -10.30
CA ALA A 239 1.92 17.94 -9.66
C ALA A 239 0.43 17.71 -9.41
N LEU A 240 -0.30 17.14 -10.39
CA LEU A 240 -1.72 16.80 -10.23
C LEU A 240 -1.93 15.68 -9.20
N TYR A 241 -1.02 14.72 -9.18
CA TYR A 241 -1.07 13.62 -8.22
C TYR A 241 -0.90 14.12 -6.78
N ASP A 242 0.00 15.06 -6.55
CA ASP A 242 0.21 15.72 -5.25
C ASP A 242 -1.04 16.50 -4.79
N GLU A 243 -1.83 17.01 -5.74
CA GLU A 243 -3.14 17.62 -5.47
C GLU A 243 -4.25 16.58 -5.20
N GLY A 244 -3.95 15.28 -5.22
CA GLY A 244 -4.92 14.20 -5.08
C GLY A 244 -5.74 13.91 -6.34
N ILE A 245 -5.24 14.28 -7.50
CA ILE A 245 -5.91 14.11 -8.79
C ILE A 245 -5.34 12.89 -9.51
N GLN A 246 -6.20 11.98 -9.94
CA GLN A 246 -5.76 10.83 -10.74
C GLN A 246 -5.51 11.26 -12.19
N CYS A 247 -4.37 10.87 -12.73
CA CYS A 247 -4.00 11.16 -14.11
C CYS A 247 -3.32 9.98 -14.81
N LEU A 248 -3.43 9.95 -16.13
CA LEU A 248 -2.70 9.06 -17.03
C LEU A 248 -1.89 9.91 -18.00
N ILE A 249 -0.78 9.37 -18.47
CA ILE A 249 0.12 10.04 -19.40
C ILE A 249 0.04 9.36 -20.77
N ASP A 250 -0.13 10.16 -21.81
CA ASP A 250 -0.13 9.70 -23.20
C ASP A 250 0.97 10.46 -23.98
N PHE A 251 2.01 9.71 -24.35
CA PHE A 251 3.18 10.24 -25.07
C PHE A 251 3.09 10.06 -26.59
N ASP A 252 1.92 9.83 -27.13
CA ASP A 252 1.69 9.50 -28.55
C ASP A 252 2.42 8.21 -29.02
N HIS A 253 2.69 7.29 -28.11
CA HIS A 253 3.28 5.99 -28.40
C HIS A 253 2.23 4.88 -28.35
N SER A 254 2.41 3.86 -29.18
CA SER A 254 1.63 2.64 -29.07
C SER A 254 2.11 1.85 -27.84
N TYR A 255 1.29 1.82 -26.81
CA TYR A 255 1.60 1.05 -25.62
C TYR A 255 1.41 -0.45 -25.87
N HIS A 256 2.23 -1.27 -25.21
CA HIS A 256 2.01 -2.72 -25.17
C HIS A 256 0.59 -3.02 -24.67
N ILE A 257 -0.07 -4.01 -25.28
CA ILE A 257 -1.48 -4.35 -24.98
C ILE A 257 -1.74 -4.59 -23.49
N SER A 258 -0.77 -5.13 -22.76
CA SER A 258 -0.88 -5.33 -21.32
C SER A 258 -0.95 -4.02 -20.52
N GLN A 259 -0.26 -2.97 -20.95
CA GLN A 259 -0.38 -1.64 -20.35
C GLN A 259 -1.71 -1.00 -20.69
N GLN A 260 -2.16 -1.12 -21.95
CA GLN A 260 -3.50 -0.66 -22.35
C GLN A 260 -4.60 -1.28 -21.48
N ASN A 261 -4.50 -2.57 -21.18
CA ASN A 261 -5.45 -3.24 -20.29
C ASN A 261 -5.45 -2.67 -18.88
N VAL A 262 -4.29 -2.34 -18.30
CA VAL A 262 -4.21 -1.66 -16.99
C VAL A 262 -4.84 -0.28 -17.06
N TYR A 263 -4.57 0.50 -18.10
CA TYR A 263 -5.15 1.83 -18.28
C TYR A 263 -6.68 1.75 -18.46
N ASN A 264 -7.16 0.81 -19.26
CA ASN A 264 -8.60 0.59 -19.44
C ASN A 264 -9.34 0.27 -18.13
N GLU A 265 -8.72 -0.53 -17.25
CA GLU A 265 -9.26 -0.77 -15.90
C GLU A 265 -9.27 0.51 -15.04
N MET A 266 -8.25 1.37 -15.16
CA MET A 266 -8.17 2.63 -14.42
C MET A 266 -9.22 3.65 -14.88
N ILE A 267 -9.53 3.69 -16.18
CA ILE A 267 -10.49 4.65 -16.77
C ILE A 267 -11.94 4.19 -16.68
N LYS A 268 -12.18 2.94 -16.33
CA LYS A 268 -13.51 2.36 -16.26
C LYS A 268 -14.41 3.17 -15.33
N HIS A 269 -15.54 3.61 -15.86
CA HIS A 269 -16.54 4.43 -15.17
C HIS A 269 -16.07 5.83 -14.73
N LYS A 270 -14.99 6.36 -15.31
CA LYS A 270 -14.50 7.71 -15.01
C LYS A 270 -14.73 8.67 -16.18
N SER A 271 -15.00 9.90 -15.84
CA SER A 271 -14.99 11.01 -16.79
C SER A 271 -13.54 11.41 -17.09
N ILE A 272 -13.14 11.51 -18.35
CA ILE A 272 -11.79 11.84 -18.78
C ILE A 272 -11.73 13.28 -19.25
N LYS A 273 -10.77 14.05 -18.70
CA LYS A 273 -10.42 15.39 -19.18
C LYS A 273 -9.00 15.38 -19.73
N THR A 274 -8.79 15.95 -20.92
CA THR A 274 -7.46 15.98 -21.54
C THR A 274 -6.76 17.30 -21.26
N ILE A 275 -5.49 17.23 -20.90
CA ILE A 275 -4.56 18.36 -20.70
C ILE A 275 -3.43 18.18 -21.71
N TYR A 276 -3.10 19.22 -22.46
CA TYR A 276 -1.96 19.26 -23.37
C TYR A 276 -0.81 20.05 -22.73
N VAL A 277 0.43 19.54 -22.82
CA VAL A 277 1.65 20.15 -22.26
C VAL A 277 2.80 20.19 -23.23
#